data_9440accb4f8d7efa72b74dd0a4e7aca3
#
_entry.id   9440accb4f8d7efa72b74dd0a4e7aca3
#
_cell.length_a   1.000
_cell.length_b   1.000
_cell.length_c   1.000
_cell.angle_alpha   90.00
_cell.angle_beta   90.00
_cell.angle_gamma   90.00
#
_symmetry.space_group_name_H-M   'P 1'
#
loop_
_entity.id
_entity.type
_entity.pdbx_description
1 polymer ?
#
loop_
_entity_poly.entity_id
_entity_poly.type
_entity_poly.pdbx_seq_one_letter_code
_entity_poly.pdbx_strand_id
1 'polypeptide(L)'
;MRRILEKLHILKPIDFNSVEYLRRRGIKIGENVDILNSKLDGSHGFLITIGSNVTITNAVLLTHDASTKKPLGYSKVGRINIGDNVFIGHSAIILPGTTIGSNVIVGAGCVVAQDIPDNSVVIGNPSRILCRYDEYISTQKFKMDTCPVYHTLYSKKSDAEKEQMYLELKNSMGFDL
;
A
#
# COMPACT_ATOMS: atom_id res chain seq x y z
N MET A 1 28.87 10.23 -12.07
CA MET A 1 28.56 11.67 -12.18
C MET A 1 27.29 12.08 -11.44
N ARG A 2 26.10 11.53 -11.72
CA ARG A 2 24.84 11.90 -11.04
C ARG A 2 24.91 11.82 -9.50
N ARG A 3 25.40 10.70 -8.92
CA ARG A 3 25.56 10.54 -7.44
C ARG A 3 26.45 11.58 -6.79
N ILE A 4 27.43 12.14 -7.51
CA ILE A 4 28.31 13.20 -7.01
C ILE A 4 27.55 14.52 -6.99
N LEU A 5 26.77 14.82 -8.01
CA LEU A 5 25.94 16.03 -8.09
C LEU A 5 24.79 16.02 -7.07
N GLU A 6 24.24 14.86 -6.74
CA GLU A 6 23.25 14.70 -5.66
C GLU A 6 23.90 14.95 -4.27
N LYS A 7 25.11 14.42 -4.02
CA LYS A 7 25.88 14.72 -2.80
C LYS A 7 26.26 16.19 -2.64
N LEU A 8 26.47 16.88 -3.74
CA LEU A 8 26.75 18.32 -3.74
C LEU A 8 25.48 19.20 -3.70
N HIS A 9 24.29 18.61 -3.49
CA HIS A 9 22.99 19.30 -3.48
C HIS A 9 22.66 20.06 -4.79
N ILE A 10 23.35 19.72 -5.89
CA ILE A 10 23.12 20.32 -7.21
C ILE A 10 21.92 19.68 -7.92
N LEU A 11 21.64 18.39 -7.62
CA LEU A 11 20.47 17.65 -8.13
C LEU A 11 19.66 17.12 -6.95
N LYS A 12 18.33 17.25 -7.04
CA LYS A 12 17.44 16.57 -6.09
C LYS A 12 17.60 15.06 -6.23
N PRO A 13 17.65 14.30 -5.12
CA PRO A 13 17.61 12.84 -5.17
C PRO A 13 16.40 12.35 -5.99
N ILE A 14 16.55 11.25 -6.72
CA ILE A 14 15.38 10.62 -7.36
C ILE A 14 14.57 9.93 -6.28
N ASP A 15 13.34 10.34 -6.13
CA ASP A 15 12.34 9.56 -5.40
C ASP A 15 11.79 8.46 -6.32
N PHE A 16 12.26 7.24 -6.11
CA PHE A 16 11.85 6.05 -6.87
C PHE A 16 10.40 5.64 -6.62
N ASN A 17 9.75 6.19 -5.60
CA ASN A 17 8.35 5.96 -5.28
C ASN A 17 7.44 7.11 -5.72
N SER A 18 7.99 8.19 -6.26
CA SER A 18 7.14 9.25 -6.79
C SER A 18 6.28 8.75 -7.93
N VAL A 19 5.00 9.10 -7.91
CA VAL A 19 4.03 8.73 -8.96
C VAL A 19 4.53 9.12 -10.34
N GLU A 20 5.16 10.30 -10.48
CA GLU A 20 5.72 10.75 -11.74
C GLU A 20 6.84 9.83 -12.25
N TYR A 21 7.77 9.41 -11.37
CA TYR A 21 8.83 8.47 -11.75
C TYR A 21 8.24 7.14 -12.20
N LEU A 22 7.26 6.62 -11.47
CA LEU A 22 6.63 5.33 -11.76
C LEU A 22 5.82 5.37 -13.06
N ARG A 23 5.10 6.45 -13.33
CA ARG A 23 4.41 6.66 -14.63
C ARG A 23 5.40 6.66 -15.80
N ARG A 24 6.59 7.29 -15.66
CA ARG A 24 7.67 7.23 -16.67
C ARG A 24 8.21 5.81 -16.87
N ARG A 25 8.08 4.93 -15.89
CA ARG A 25 8.42 3.51 -15.99
C ARG A 25 7.32 2.66 -16.60
N GLY A 26 6.25 3.28 -17.10
CA GLY A 26 5.15 2.63 -17.78
C GLY A 26 4.01 2.12 -16.88
N ILE A 27 4.07 2.36 -15.57
CA ILE A 27 2.99 2.03 -14.65
C ILE A 27 1.82 2.99 -14.90
N LYS A 28 0.62 2.45 -15.07
CA LYS A 28 -0.60 3.25 -15.15
C LYS A 28 -1.09 3.55 -13.75
N ILE A 29 -1.18 4.83 -13.39
CA ILE A 29 -1.55 5.27 -12.03
C ILE A 29 -2.61 6.36 -12.14
N GLY A 30 -3.72 6.19 -11.42
CA GLY A 30 -4.81 7.17 -11.30
C GLY A 30 -4.43 8.39 -10.46
N GLU A 31 -5.45 9.08 -9.95
CA GLU A 31 -5.28 10.29 -9.14
C GLU A 31 -5.32 9.98 -7.64
N ASN A 32 -4.71 10.85 -6.83
CA ASN A 32 -4.66 10.72 -5.36
C ASN A 32 -4.10 9.36 -4.92
N VAL A 33 -2.87 9.04 -5.36
CA VAL A 33 -2.20 7.77 -5.06
C VAL A 33 -0.93 8.02 -4.25
N ASP A 34 -0.86 7.40 -3.07
CA ASP A 34 0.30 7.42 -2.19
C ASP A 34 1.05 6.09 -2.24
N ILE A 35 2.32 6.14 -2.61
CA ILE A 35 3.20 4.96 -2.65
C ILE A 35 4.35 5.17 -1.67
N LEU A 36 4.17 4.62 -0.47
CA LEU A 36 5.06 4.85 0.67
C LEU A 36 6.07 3.70 0.80
N ASN A 37 7.33 3.94 0.43
CA ASN A 37 8.46 3.00 0.54
C ASN A 37 8.19 1.60 -0.08
N SER A 38 7.32 1.52 -1.08
CA SER A 38 6.89 0.27 -1.69
C SER A 38 7.79 -0.11 -2.87
N LYS A 39 7.90 -1.42 -3.13
CA LYS A 39 8.68 -1.95 -4.25
C LYS A 39 7.74 -2.43 -5.35
N LEU A 40 7.65 -1.66 -6.42
CA LEU A 40 6.93 -2.06 -7.63
C LEU A 40 7.92 -2.65 -8.63
N ASP A 41 7.52 -3.71 -9.34
CA ASP A 41 8.40 -4.40 -10.29
C ASP A 41 9.03 -3.43 -11.30
N GLY A 42 10.34 -3.28 -11.19
CA GLY A 42 11.08 -2.32 -12.01
C GLY A 42 11.29 -2.76 -13.47
N SER A 43 11.18 -4.06 -13.76
CA SER A 43 11.43 -4.63 -15.09
C SER A 43 10.17 -4.64 -15.95
N HIS A 44 9.02 -4.89 -15.35
CA HIS A 44 7.74 -5.05 -16.03
C HIS A 44 6.65 -4.09 -15.49
N GLY A 45 7.04 -2.86 -15.13
CA GLY A 45 6.11 -1.84 -14.61
C GLY A 45 4.89 -1.61 -15.51
N PHE A 46 5.04 -1.74 -16.82
CA PHE A 46 3.95 -1.64 -17.80
C PHE A 46 2.83 -2.70 -17.62
N LEU A 47 3.05 -3.71 -16.79
CA LEU A 47 2.04 -4.70 -16.40
C LEU A 47 1.24 -4.30 -15.14
N ILE A 48 1.55 -3.15 -14.53
CA ILE A 48 0.86 -2.66 -13.34
C ILE A 48 -0.11 -1.55 -13.72
N THR A 49 -1.35 -1.68 -13.23
CA THR A 49 -2.37 -0.63 -13.30
C THR A 49 -2.88 -0.37 -11.88
N ILE A 50 -2.91 0.89 -11.48
CA ILE A 50 -3.38 1.35 -10.16
C ILE A 50 -4.45 2.41 -10.41
N GLY A 51 -5.62 2.24 -9.80
CA GLY A 51 -6.73 3.18 -9.85
C GLY A 51 -6.47 4.45 -9.05
N SER A 52 -7.54 5.14 -8.68
CA SER A 52 -7.52 6.39 -7.92
C SER A 52 -7.80 6.17 -6.43
N ASN A 53 -7.37 7.10 -5.56
CA ASN A 53 -7.51 7.02 -4.11
C ASN A 53 -6.89 5.74 -3.53
N VAL A 54 -5.65 5.44 -3.93
CA VAL A 54 -4.95 4.22 -3.50
C VAL A 54 -3.76 4.57 -2.62
N THR A 55 -3.66 3.88 -1.49
CA THR A 55 -2.48 3.98 -0.60
C THR A 55 -1.78 2.63 -0.53
N ILE A 56 -0.47 2.62 -0.79
CA ILE A 56 0.38 1.41 -0.74
C ILE A 56 1.53 1.67 0.23
N THR A 57 1.56 0.93 1.33
CA THR A 57 2.53 1.13 2.41
C THR A 57 3.56 0.02 2.47
N ASN A 58 4.82 0.32 2.15
CA ASN A 58 5.96 -0.61 2.24
C ASN A 58 5.66 -2.01 1.72
N ALA A 59 4.85 -2.11 0.66
CA ALA A 59 4.41 -3.36 0.05
C ALA A 59 5.27 -3.72 -1.17
N VAL A 60 5.13 -4.96 -1.66
CA VAL A 60 5.84 -5.47 -2.83
C VAL A 60 4.84 -5.92 -3.88
N LEU A 61 4.92 -5.36 -5.09
CA LEU A 61 4.14 -5.77 -6.26
C LEU A 61 5.04 -6.48 -7.25
N LEU A 62 4.81 -7.76 -7.46
CA LEU A 62 5.60 -8.64 -8.34
C LEU A 62 4.80 -8.97 -9.59
N THR A 63 5.27 -8.54 -10.76
CA THR A 63 4.65 -8.89 -12.05
C THR A 63 5.33 -10.06 -12.73
N HIS A 64 6.43 -10.57 -12.16
CA HIS A 64 7.12 -11.76 -12.65
C HIS A 64 7.59 -12.67 -11.51
N ASP A 65 7.75 -13.94 -11.86
CA ASP A 65 8.28 -15.00 -10.99
C ASP A 65 9.29 -15.84 -11.76
N ALA A 66 10.54 -15.81 -11.31
CA ALA A 66 11.66 -16.50 -11.96
C ALA A 66 11.84 -17.97 -11.52
N SER A 67 10.93 -18.52 -10.73
CA SER A 67 11.03 -19.91 -10.23
C SER A 67 11.14 -20.94 -11.36
N THR A 68 10.53 -20.66 -12.51
CA THR A 68 10.56 -21.53 -13.69
C THR A 68 11.72 -21.23 -14.65
N LYS A 69 12.52 -20.19 -14.38
CA LYS A 69 13.58 -19.75 -15.30
C LYS A 69 14.65 -20.79 -15.54
N LYS A 70 15.12 -21.47 -14.48
CA LYS A 70 16.18 -22.50 -14.62
C LYS A 70 15.67 -23.75 -15.34
N PRO A 71 14.53 -24.39 -14.94
CA PRO A 71 14.10 -25.62 -15.55
C PRO A 71 13.48 -25.43 -16.95
N LEU A 72 12.87 -24.27 -17.25
CA LEU A 72 12.11 -24.07 -18.49
C LEU A 72 12.69 -22.99 -19.42
N GLY A 73 13.71 -22.23 -18.96
CA GLY A 73 14.28 -21.12 -19.72
C GLY A 73 13.48 -19.82 -19.64
N TYR A 74 12.29 -19.82 -19.03
CA TYR A 74 11.35 -18.70 -18.98
C TYR A 74 10.85 -18.42 -17.57
N SER A 75 10.62 -17.12 -17.25
CA SER A 75 9.93 -16.71 -16.04
C SER A 75 8.42 -16.59 -16.30
N LYS A 76 7.62 -16.84 -15.28
CA LYS A 76 6.19 -16.50 -15.31
C LYS A 76 6.02 -14.99 -15.23
N VAL A 77 5.06 -14.43 -15.94
CA VAL A 77 4.69 -13.02 -15.89
C VAL A 77 3.18 -12.88 -15.82
N GLY A 78 2.69 -11.82 -15.15
CA GLY A 78 1.26 -11.57 -15.04
C GLY A 78 0.98 -10.11 -14.73
N ARG A 79 -0.18 -9.61 -15.15
CA ARG A 79 -0.63 -8.25 -14.84
C ARG A 79 -1.02 -8.15 -13.37
N ILE A 80 -0.85 -6.96 -12.81
CA ILE A 80 -1.46 -6.56 -11.54
C ILE A 80 -2.39 -5.40 -11.84
N ASN A 81 -3.67 -5.56 -11.50
CA ASN A 81 -4.67 -4.51 -11.61
C ASN A 81 -5.20 -4.19 -10.21
N ILE A 82 -5.17 -2.93 -9.83
CA ILE A 82 -5.68 -2.43 -8.55
C ILE A 82 -6.74 -1.40 -8.88
N GLY A 83 -7.95 -1.60 -8.33
CA GLY A 83 -9.10 -0.71 -8.50
C GLY A 83 -8.97 0.60 -7.71
N ASP A 84 -10.10 1.27 -7.52
CA ASP A 84 -10.17 2.54 -6.80
C ASP A 84 -10.44 2.34 -5.30
N ASN A 85 -10.06 3.33 -4.47
CA ASN A 85 -10.29 3.31 -3.02
C ASN A 85 -9.67 2.07 -2.35
N VAL A 86 -8.40 1.78 -2.65
CA VAL A 86 -7.70 0.58 -2.14
C VAL A 86 -6.60 0.99 -1.15
N PHE A 87 -6.57 0.30 -0.01
CA PHE A 87 -5.46 0.36 0.94
C PHE A 87 -4.67 -0.95 0.93
N ILE A 88 -3.37 -0.88 0.65
CA ILE A 88 -2.45 -2.02 0.74
C ILE A 88 -1.52 -1.81 1.92
N GLY A 89 -1.72 -2.64 2.94
CA GLY A 89 -1.03 -2.58 4.22
C GLY A 89 0.45 -2.95 4.14
N HIS A 90 1.16 -2.53 5.18
CA HIS A 90 2.60 -2.70 5.32
C HIS A 90 3.05 -4.16 5.10
N SER A 91 4.10 -4.35 4.30
CA SER A 91 4.69 -5.66 3.97
C SER A 91 3.75 -6.64 3.27
N ALA A 92 2.65 -6.17 2.69
CA ALA A 92 1.84 -7.02 1.82
C ALA A 92 2.61 -7.35 0.52
N ILE A 93 2.36 -8.54 -0.03
CA ILE A 93 2.96 -9.00 -1.28
C ILE A 93 1.84 -9.32 -2.26
N ILE A 94 1.87 -8.67 -3.42
CA ILE A 94 0.91 -8.90 -4.51
C ILE A 94 1.63 -9.69 -5.60
N LEU A 95 1.13 -10.89 -5.90
CA LEU A 95 1.75 -11.81 -6.85
C LEU A 95 1.29 -11.58 -8.29
N PRO A 96 2.05 -12.07 -9.29
CA PRO A 96 1.72 -11.90 -10.70
C PRO A 96 0.36 -12.49 -11.06
N GLY A 97 -0.40 -11.77 -11.88
CA GLY A 97 -1.68 -12.24 -12.41
C GLY A 97 -2.87 -11.94 -11.50
N THR A 98 -2.73 -11.05 -10.51
CA THR A 98 -3.81 -10.72 -9.57
C THR A 98 -4.53 -9.43 -9.92
N THR A 99 -5.85 -9.44 -9.72
CA THR A 99 -6.73 -8.28 -9.76
C THR A 99 -7.27 -8.00 -8.35
N ILE A 100 -7.10 -6.78 -7.87
CA ILE A 100 -7.70 -6.27 -6.63
C ILE A 100 -8.80 -5.29 -7.04
N GLY A 101 -10.03 -5.58 -6.66
CA GLY A 101 -11.19 -4.75 -6.95
C GLY A 101 -11.16 -3.39 -6.25
N SER A 102 -12.26 -2.66 -6.34
CA SER A 102 -12.42 -1.36 -5.67
C SER A 102 -12.99 -1.49 -4.26
N ASN A 103 -12.75 -0.48 -3.41
CA ASN A 103 -13.12 -0.50 -1.98
C ASN A 103 -12.55 -1.73 -1.28
N VAL A 104 -11.22 -1.91 -1.36
CA VAL A 104 -10.52 -3.07 -0.78
C VAL A 104 -9.48 -2.62 0.24
N ILE A 105 -9.43 -3.33 1.36
CA ILE A 105 -8.32 -3.25 2.33
C ILE A 105 -7.55 -4.56 2.30
N VAL A 106 -6.28 -4.49 1.95
CA VAL A 106 -5.32 -5.59 2.10
C VAL A 106 -4.55 -5.37 3.39
N GLY A 107 -4.71 -6.26 4.36
CA GLY A 107 -4.06 -6.17 5.66
C GLY A 107 -2.53 -6.29 5.59
N ALA A 108 -1.85 -5.80 6.61
CA ALA A 108 -0.39 -5.88 6.71
C ALA A 108 0.10 -7.34 6.66
N GLY A 109 1.22 -7.59 5.96
CA GLY A 109 1.81 -8.92 5.80
C GLY A 109 1.01 -9.90 4.95
N CYS A 110 -0.05 -9.45 4.29
CA CYS A 110 -0.90 -10.29 3.46
C CYS A 110 -0.18 -10.73 2.18
N VAL A 111 -0.37 -11.98 1.74
CA VAL A 111 0.12 -12.47 0.44
C VAL A 111 -1.07 -12.73 -0.47
N VAL A 112 -1.24 -11.86 -1.46
CA VAL A 112 -2.33 -11.92 -2.43
C VAL A 112 -1.86 -12.70 -3.66
N ALA A 113 -2.38 -13.91 -3.81
CA ALA A 113 -2.07 -14.85 -4.90
C ALA A 113 -3.28 -15.16 -5.79
N GLN A 114 -4.41 -14.51 -5.54
CA GLN A 114 -5.66 -14.69 -6.27
C GLN A 114 -6.42 -13.37 -6.34
N ASP A 115 -7.40 -13.29 -7.23
CA ASP A 115 -8.21 -12.09 -7.37
C ASP A 115 -9.00 -11.78 -6.10
N ILE A 116 -9.09 -10.50 -5.77
CA ILE A 116 -9.87 -9.98 -4.64
C ILE A 116 -11.06 -9.20 -5.20
N PRO A 117 -12.29 -9.61 -4.88
CA PRO A 117 -13.47 -8.90 -5.36
C PRO A 117 -13.61 -7.51 -4.72
N ASP A 118 -14.43 -6.67 -5.34
CA ASP A 118 -14.81 -5.37 -4.78
C ASP A 118 -15.37 -5.51 -3.37
N ASN A 119 -15.26 -4.41 -2.60
CA ASN A 119 -15.87 -4.27 -1.28
C ASN A 119 -15.42 -5.36 -0.29
N SER A 120 -14.11 -5.60 -0.21
CA SER A 120 -13.53 -6.67 0.61
C SER A 120 -12.42 -6.18 1.53
N VAL A 121 -12.34 -6.79 2.69
CA VAL A 121 -11.17 -6.71 3.59
C VAL A 121 -10.51 -8.09 3.63
N VAL A 122 -9.22 -8.14 3.27
CA VAL A 122 -8.46 -9.40 3.20
C VAL A 122 -7.26 -9.39 4.12
N ILE A 123 -6.95 -10.54 4.69
CA ILE A 123 -5.82 -10.76 5.60
C ILE A 123 -5.16 -12.11 5.34
N GLY A 124 -3.93 -12.24 5.80
CA GLY A 124 -3.23 -13.53 5.96
C GLY A 124 -2.35 -13.94 4.77
N ASN A 125 -1.69 -15.07 4.95
CA ASN A 125 -0.86 -15.74 3.96
C ASN A 125 -1.24 -17.25 3.94
N PRO A 126 -1.88 -17.74 2.88
CA PRO A 126 -2.44 -16.98 1.75
C PRO A 126 -3.58 -16.05 2.17
N SER A 127 -3.88 -15.05 1.32
CA SER A 127 -4.96 -14.09 1.58
C SER A 127 -6.32 -14.77 1.66
N ARG A 128 -7.16 -14.29 2.58
CA ARG A 128 -8.57 -14.71 2.71
C ARG A 128 -9.43 -13.50 3.05
N ILE A 129 -10.65 -13.49 2.58
CA ILE A 129 -11.63 -12.46 2.91
C ILE A 129 -11.96 -12.57 4.41
N LEU A 130 -11.81 -11.46 5.13
CA LEU A 130 -12.17 -11.32 6.54
C LEU A 130 -13.62 -10.89 6.69
N CYS A 131 -14.00 -9.82 5.97
CA CYS A 131 -15.36 -9.23 5.98
C CYS A 131 -15.53 -8.32 4.76
N ARG A 132 -16.68 -7.72 4.63
CA ARG A 132 -16.95 -6.66 3.65
C ARG A 132 -16.32 -5.35 4.08
N TYR A 133 -15.92 -4.53 3.11
CA TYR A 133 -15.33 -3.21 3.35
C TYR A 133 -16.31 -2.27 4.08
N ASP A 134 -17.58 -2.20 3.63
CA ASP A 134 -18.60 -1.36 4.23
C ASP A 134 -18.91 -1.75 5.69
N GLU A 135 -18.94 -3.02 5.99
CA GLU A 135 -19.10 -3.55 7.37
C GLU A 135 -17.90 -3.16 8.25
N TYR A 136 -16.69 -3.30 7.71
CA TYR A 136 -15.48 -2.91 8.40
C TYR A 136 -15.49 -1.42 8.74
N ILE A 137 -15.76 -0.55 7.76
CA ILE A 137 -15.79 0.90 7.95
C ILE A 137 -16.87 1.30 8.96
N SER A 138 -18.07 0.71 8.87
CA SER A 138 -19.14 0.94 9.84
C SER A 138 -18.74 0.56 11.27
N THR A 139 -18.04 -0.56 11.42
CA THR A 139 -17.51 -1.01 12.73
C THR A 139 -16.44 -0.04 13.25
N GLN A 140 -15.52 0.45 12.40
CA GLN A 140 -14.52 1.42 12.83
C GLN A 140 -15.17 2.76 13.21
N LYS A 141 -16.17 3.21 12.47
CA LYS A 141 -16.92 4.42 12.79
C LYS A 141 -17.60 4.33 14.16
N PHE A 142 -18.25 3.21 14.45
CA PHE A 142 -18.84 2.96 15.77
C PHE A 142 -17.78 3.00 16.91
N LYS A 143 -16.58 2.45 16.66
CA LYS A 143 -15.48 2.53 17.63
C LYS A 143 -14.99 3.94 17.89
N MET A 144 -15.05 4.85 16.90
CA MET A 144 -14.69 6.26 17.11
C MET A 144 -15.58 6.95 18.15
N ASP A 145 -16.82 6.50 18.35
CA ASP A 145 -17.73 7.07 19.34
C ASP A 145 -17.32 6.68 20.80
N THR A 146 -16.51 5.63 20.97
CA THR A 146 -16.16 5.09 22.28
C THR A 146 -14.65 5.09 22.57
N CYS A 147 -13.84 5.37 21.58
CA CYS A 147 -12.37 5.41 21.68
C CYS A 147 -11.86 6.85 21.63
N PRO A 148 -10.67 7.14 22.16
CA PRO A 148 -10.04 8.43 22.02
C PRO A 148 -9.86 8.81 20.54
N VAL A 149 -10.19 10.07 20.19
CA VAL A 149 -9.99 10.65 18.86
C VAL A 149 -9.13 11.89 18.98
N TYR A 150 -8.02 11.93 18.24
CA TYR A 150 -7.03 13.00 18.29
C TYR A 150 -7.12 13.84 17.02
N HIS A 151 -7.32 15.15 17.18
CA HIS A 151 -7.59 16.07 16.07
C HIS A 151 -6.36 16.90 15.65
N THR A 152 -5.24 16.75 16.32
CA THR A 152 -3.99 17.42 15.97
C THR A 152 -3.16 16.51 15.07
N LEU A 153 -2.75 17.00 13.90
CA LEU A 153 -1.84 16.26 13.01
C LEU A 153 -0.59 15.80 13.76
N TYR A 154 -0.13 14.58 13.52
CA TYR A 154 1.06 13.98 14.14
C TYR A 154 2.27 14.95 14.19
N SER A 155 2.58 15.62 13.09
CA SER A 155 3.71 16.56 12.99
C SER A 155 3.55 17.86 13.79
N LYS A 156 2.34 18.13 14.32
CA LYS A 156 2.03 19.35 15.05
C LYS A 156 1.69 19.10 16.52
N LYS A 157 1.67 17.85 16.97
CA LYS A 157 1.42 17.51 18.38
C LYS A 157 2.51 18.06 19.29
N SER A 158 2.10 18.76 20.33
CA SER A 158 2.97 19.14 21.44
C SER A 158 3.41 17.90 22.26
N ASP A 159 4.44 18.06 23.06
CA ASP A 159 4.91 16.96 23.92
C ASP A 159 3.85 16.59 24.99
N ALA A 160 3.07 17.55 25.47
CA ALA A 160 1.96 17.31 26.38
C ALA A 160 0.84 16.47 25.72
N GLU A 161 0.47 16.76 24.46
CA GLU A 161 -0.51 15.95 23.70
C GLU A 161 0.01 14.54 23.44
N LYS A 162 1.30 14.37 23.16
CA LYS A 162 1.92 13.04 22.97
C LYS A 162 1.90 12.22 24.27
N GLU A 163 2.21 12.85 25.41
CA GLU A 163 2.18 12.20 26.73
C GLU A 163 0.75 11.81 27.10
N GLN A 164 -0.22 12.70 26.91
CA GLN A 164 -1.63 12.39 27.13
C GLN A 164 -2.08 11.21 26.26
N MET A 165 -1.79 11.24 24.98
CA MET A 165 -2.11 10.16 24.03
C MET A 165 -1.49 8.83 24.47
N TYR A 166 -0.23 8.84 24.91
CA TYR A 166 0.46 7.65 25.42
C TYR A 166 -0.24 7.06 26.63
N LEU A 167 -0.69 7.89 27.58
CA LEU A 167 -1.39 7.43 28.79
C LEU A 167 -2.80 6.90 28.47
N GLU A 168 -3.56 7.57 27.60
CA GLU A 168 -4.90 7.17 27.22
C GLU A 168 -4.93 5.85 26.43
N LEU A 169 -3.92 5.58 25.62
CA LEU A 169 -3.80 4.37 24.81
C LEU A 169 -3.22 3.17 25.56
N LYS A 170 -2.97 3.28 26.86
CA LYS A 170 -2.39 2.20 27.67
C LYS A 170 -3.16 0.88 27.56
N ASN A 171 -4.48 0.94 27.52
CA ASN A 171 -5.36 -0.23 27.50
C ASN A 171 -6.42 -0.16 26.40
N SER A 172 -6.28 0.74 25.46
CA SER A 172 -7.23 0.97 24.38
C SER A 172 -6.54 1.30 23.08
N MET A 173 -7.29 1.27 21.98
CA MET A 173 -6.90 1.87 20.71
C MET A 173 -7.58 3.23 20.58
N GLY A 174 -7.06 4.08 19.71
CA GLY A 174 -7.65 5.37 19.37
C GLY A 174 -7.55 5.67 17.89
N PHE A 175 -8.09 6.80 17.48
CA PHE A 175 -8.04 7.31 16.11
C PHE A 175 -7.27 8.62 16.08
N ASP A 176 -6.41 8.76 15.10
CA ASP A 176 -5.54 9.94 14.93
C ASP A 176 -5.73 10.55 13.53
N LEU A 177 -5.56 11.87 13.42
CA LEU A 177 -5.72 12.63 12.18
C LEU A 177 -4.48 12.51 11.27
#